data_670bca7983fc49fc015b88b3d26c972c
#
_entry.id   670bca7983fc49fc015b88b3d26c972c
#
_cell.length_a   1.000
_cell.length_b   1.000
_cell.length_c   1.000
_cell.angle_alpha   90.00
_cell.angle_beta   90.00
_cell.angle_gamma   90.00
#
_symmetry.space_group_name_H-M   'P 1'
#
loop_
_entity.id
_entity.type
_entity.pdbx_description
1 polymer ?
#
loop_
_entity_poly.entity_id
_entity_poly.type
_entity_poly.pdbx_seq_one_letter_code
_entity_poly.pdbx_strand_id
1 'polypeptide(L)'
;MIYCLTGKIVKKSMSAVVLSCGGVGYYTQCPASVAGALPGVGKEATLYTVMSVTENDMSLYGFATEEQQACFEMLTAVSGVGPKVGLAILSVMEPQRVALAISAGDHKAFKAASGVGPKLAQRIVLELKDKVAKGFVDGISLEDVAGAASGEPATQSASQAIAALVSLGYSQSEAALAISKIDATLPVEEIIKLALRGMAGRR
;
A
#
# COMPACT_ATOMS: atom_id res chain seq x y z
N MET A 1 7.74 15.57 -13.52
CA MET A 1 7.39 14.24 -12.99
C MET A 1 5.97 13.91 -13.42
N ILE A 2 5.71 12.67 -13.85
CA ILE A 2 4.37 12.23 -14.26
C ILE A 2 3.81 11.44 -13.07
N TYR A 3 2.74 11.96 -12.43
CA TYR A 3 2.17 11.36 -11.22
C TYR A 3 1.09 10.32 -11.53
N CYS A 4 0.19 10.65 -12.46
CA CYS A 4 -0.82 9.73 -12.95
C CYS A 4 -1.11 9.98 -14.43
N LEU A 5 -1.67 8.98 -15.10
CA LEU A 5 -2.10 9.03 -16.49
C LEU A 5 -3.54 8.51 -16.59
N THR A 6 -4.43 9.31 -17.14
CA THR A 6 -5.78 8.88 -17.49
C THR A 6 -5.93 8.94 -19.00
N GLY A 7 -6.33 7.82 -19.61
CA GLY A 7 -6.50 7.75 -21.04
C GLY A 7 -6.99 6.40 -21.54
N LYS A 8 -7.13 6.30 -22.86
CA LYS A 8 -7.61 5.10 -23.53
C LYS A 8 -6.48 4.08 -23.67
N ILE A 9 -6.73 2.84 -23.29
CA ILE A 9 -5.79 1.73 -23.50
C ILE A 9 -5.68 1.45 -25.00
N VAL A 10 -4.50 1.62 -25.58
CA VAL A 10 -4.23 1.30 -27.00
C VAL A 10 -3.49 -0.01 -27.18
N LYS A 11 -2.76 -0.44 -26.15
CA LYS A 11 -2.07 -1.74 -26.14
C LYS A 11 -1.98 -2.25 -24.71
N LYS A 12 -2.13 -3.57 -24.54
CA LYS A 12 -2.03 -4.24 -23.25
C LYS A 12 -1.25 -5.54 -23.42
N SER A 13 -0.31 -5.80 -22.50
CA SER A 13 0.43 -7.06 -22.36
C SER A 13 0.38 -7.53 -20.92
N MET A 14 1.05 -8.63 -20.60
CA MET A 14 1.08 -9.17 -19.23
C MET A 14 1.84 -8.28 -18.23
N SER A 15 2.73 -7.42 -18.71
CA SER A 15 3.62 -6.60 -17.86
C SER A 15 3.72 -5.14 -18.28
N ALA A 16 2.89 -4.71 -19.23
CA ALA A 16 2.91 -3.33 -19.71
C ALA A 16 1.59 -2.94 -20.35
N VAL A 17 1.28 -1.66 -20.26
CA VAL A 17 0.09 -1.05 -20.84
C VAL A 17 0.51 0.24 -21.56
N VAL A 18 -0.10 0.54 -22.71
CA VAL A 18 0.04 1.83 -23.39
C VAL A 18 -1.26 2.59 -23.24
N LEU A 19 -1.19 3.76 -22.61
CA LEU A 19 -2.30 4.72 -22.51
C LEU A 19 -2.12 5.84 -23.50
N SER A 20 -3.16 6.13 -24.27
CA SER A 20 -3.23 7.33 -25.11
C SER A 20 -3.88 8.47 -24.33
N CYS A 21 -3.07 9.48 -23.99
CA CYS A 21 -3.50 10.66 -23.24
C CYS A 21 -3.25 11.89 -24.11
N GLY A 22 -4.31 12.58 -24.57
CA GLY A 22 -4.18 13.77 -25.42
C GLY A 22 -3.44 13.54 -26.74
N GLY A 23 -3.53 12.33 -27.32
CA GLY A 23 -2.83 11.98 -28.55
C GLY A 23 -1.40 11.44 -28.37
N VAL A 24 -0.87 11.44 -27.14
CA VAL A 24 0.45 10.87 -26.81
C VAL A 24 0.27 9.48 -26.22
N GLY A 25 0.99 8.49 -26.74
CA GLY A 25 1.01 7.12 -26.22
C GLY A 25 2.08 6.93 -25.15
N TYR A 26 1.67 6.74 -23.91
CA TYR A 26 2.57 6.46 -22.78
C TYR A 26 2.71 4.96 -22.56
N TYR A 27 3.92 4.45 -22.74
CA TYR A 27 4.25 3.06 -22.44
C TYR A 27 4.59 2.94 -20.95
N THR A 28 3.77 2.20 -20.17
CA THR A 28 3.98 1.97 -18.74
C THR A 28 4.21 0.50 -18.48
N GLN A 29 5.31 0.19 -17.80
CA GLN A 29 5.55 -1.14 -17.24
C GLN A 29 4.73 -1.25 -15.95
N CYS A 30 4.05 -2.38 -15.72
CA CYS A 30 3.19 -2.55 -14.54
C CYS A 30 3.28 -3.99 -14.01
N PRO A 31 2.93 -4.19 -12.73
CA PRO A 31 2.77 -5.54 -12.18
C PRO A 31 1.77 -6.36 -13.03
N ALA A 32 1.99 -7.66 -13.13
CA ALA A 32 1.09 -8.54 -13.88
C ALA A 32 -0.34 -8.54 -13.29
N SER A 33 -0.47 -8.40 -11.97
CA SER A 33 -1.74 -8.22 -11.26
C SER A 33 -2.50 -6.98 -11.77
N VAL A 34 -1.82 -5.83 -11.89
CA VAL A 34 -2.38 -4.59 -12.41
C VAL A 34 -2.76 -4.74 -13.88
N ALA A 35 -1.83 -5.24 -14.71
CA ALA A 35 -2.13 -5.45 -16.13
C ALA A 35 -3.34 -6.38 -16.31
N GLY A 36 -3.47 -7.45 -15.51
CA GLY A 36 -4.61 -8.37 -15.55
C GLY A 36 -5.94 -7.71 -15.21
N ALA A 37 -5.96 -6.86 -14.17
CA ALA A 37 -7.17 -6.21 -13.65
C ALA A 37 -7.69 -5.06 -14.52
N LEU A 38 -6.83 -4.41 -15.31
CA LEU A 38 -7.22 -3.30 -16.18
C LEU A 38 -8.22 -3.74 -17.25
N PRO A 39 -9.12 -2.84 -17.70
CA PRO A 39 -10.08 -3.14 -18.77
C PRO A 39 -9.40 -3.45 -20.11
N GLY A 40 -10.18 -3.85 -21.09
CA GLY A 40 -9.70 -4.20 -22.43
C GLY A 40 -9.25 -2.99 -23.24
N VAL A 41 -8.50 -3.25 -24.32
CA VAL A 41 -8.08 -2.25 -25.30
C VAL A 41 -9.29 -1.45 -25.80
N GLY A 42 -9.12 -0.14 -25.94
CA GLY A 42 -10.17 0.81 -26.34
C GLY A 42 -10.96 1.40 -25.19
N LYS A 43 -10.85 0.86 -23.98
CA LYS A 43 -11.47 1.40 -22.76
C LYS A 43 -10.55 2.39 -22.07
N GLU A 44 -11.12 3.26 -21.25
CA GLU A 44 -10.39 4.24 -20.45
C GLU A 44 -9.89 3.60 -19.14
N ALA A 45 -8.70 4.02 -18.70
CA ALA A 45 -8.11 3.62 -17.44
C ALA A 45 -7.24 4.74 -16.88
N THR A 46 -7.07 4.73 -15.56
CA THR A 46 -6.11 5.58 -14.84
C THR A 46 -5.01 4.71 -14.24
N LEU A 47 -3.77 5.15 -14.36
CA LEU A 47 -2.61 4.56 -13.69
C LEU A 47 -1.87 5.63 -12.91
N TYR A 48 -1.55 5.35 -11.66
CA TYR A 48 -0.58 6.11 -10.86
C TYR A 48 0.82 5.71 -11.30
N THR A 49 1.73 6.67 -11.45
CA THR A 49 2.99 6.38 -12.16
C THR A 49 4.22 6.82 -11.39
N VAL A 50 5.28 6.01 -11.50
CA VAL A 50 6.63 6.33 -11.07
C VAL A 50 7.52 6.45 -12.29
N MET A 51 8.17 7.60 -12.46
CA MET A 51 9.11 7.83 -13.56
C MET A 51 10.54 7.61 -13.04
N SER A 52 11.26 6.72 -13.69
CA SER A 52 12.68 6.48 -13.46
C SER A 52 13.48 7.00 -14.64
N VAL A 53 14.41 7.90 -14.37
CA VAL A 53 15.30 8.48 -15.37
C VAL A 53 16.73 8.14 -14.99
N THR A 54 17.44 7.49 -15.89
CA THR A 54 18.86 7.19 -15.79
C THR A 54 19.59 7.80 -17.01
N GLU A 55 20.90 7.75 -17.02
CA GLU A 55 21.67 8.27 -18.18
C GLU A 55 21.29 7.62 -19.51
N ASN A 56 20.89 6.34 -19.48
CA ASN A 56 20.66 5.54 -20.68
C ASN A 56 19.20 5.14 -20.90
N ASP A 57 18.29 5.44 -19.94
CA ASP A 57 16.90 4.98 -20.01
C ASP A 57 15.94 5.91 -19.28
N MET A 58 14.75 6.05 -19.85
CA MET A 58 13.60 6.72 -19.24
C MET A 58 12.44 5.73 -19.22
N SER A 59 12.16 5.21 -18.05
CA SER A 59 11.10 4.21 -17.84
C SER A 59 9.96 4.77 -17.01
N LEU A 60 8.73 4.39 -17.36
CA LEU A 60 7.52 4.72 -16.62
C LEU A 60 6.89 3.43 -16.08
N TYR A 61 6.62 3.40 -14.78
CA TYR A 61 5.98 2.30 -14.07
C TYR A 61 4.58 2.73 -13.67
N GLY A 62 3.58 1.86 -13.88
CA GLY A 62 2.17 2.19 -13.68
C GLY A 62 1.48 1.23 -12.70
N PHE A 63 0.65 1.78 -11.83
CA PHE A 63 -0.05 1.10 -10.75
C PHE A 63 -1.54 1.46 -10.75
N ALA A 64 -2.40 0.56 -10.29
CA ALA A 64 -3.84 0.80 -10.25
C ALA A 64 -4.24 1.71 -9.09
N THR A 65 -3.46 1.73 -8.00
CA THR A 65 -3.73 2.52 -6.79
C THR A 65 -2.48 3.25 -6.30
N GLU A 66 -2.67 4.28 -5.48
CA GLU A 66 -1.59 5.03 -4.85
C GLU A 66 -0.81 4.17 -3.85
N GLU A 67 -1.49 3.24 -3.17
CA GLU A 67 -0.83 2.31 -2.26
C GLU A 67 0.15 1.38 -2.99
N GLN A 68 -0.20 0.92 -4.20
CA GLN A 68 0.72 0.13 -5.01
C GLN A 68 1.92 0.95 -5.47
N GLN A 69 1.69 2.22 -5.85
CA GLN A 69 2.74 3.17 -6.21
C GLN A 69 3.70 3.39 -5.04
N ALA A 70 3.18 3.74 -3.86
CA ALA A 70 3.96 3.98 -2.64
C ALA A 70 4.73 2.72 -2.20
N CYS A 71 4.10 1.55 -2.28
CA CYS A 71 4.74 0.27 -1.99
C CYS A 71 5.91 -0.02 -2.95
N PHE A 72 5.74 0.29 -4.25
CA PHE A 72 6.82 0.15 -5.22
C PHE A 72 8.00 1.07 -4.91
N GLU A 73 7.75 2.33 -4.59
CA GLU A 73 8.80 3.29 -4.20
C GLU A 73 9.53 2.84 -2.94
N MET A 74 8.79 2.37 -1.94
CA MET A 74 9.35 1.82 -0.70
C MET A 74 10.26 0.61 -0.97
N LEU A 75 9.81 -0.33 -1.81
CA LEU A 75 10.57 -1.52 -2.16
C LEU A 75 11.84 -1.18 -2.94
N THR A 76 11.74 -0.30 -3.93
CA THR A 76 12.88 0.09 -4.79
C THR A 76 13.91 0.98 -4.08
N ALA A 77 13.57 1.54 -2.93
CA ALA A 77 14.52 2.24 -2.06
C ALA A 77 15.47 1.27 -1.31
N VAL A 78 15.16 -0.03 -1.28
CA VAL A 78 16.03 -1.05 -0.66
C VAL A 78 17.18 -1.38 -1.60
N SER A 79 18.41 -1.36 -1.05
CA SER A 79 19.59 -1.70 -1.84
C SER A 79 19.52 -3.11 -2.43
N GLY A 80 19.64 -3.19 -3.75
CA GLY A 80 19.53 -4.44 -4.52
C GLY A 80 18.12 -4.77 -5.01
N VAL A 81 17.12 -3.96 -4.68
CA VAL A 81 15.78 -4.05 -5.25
C VAL A 81 15.65 -3.04 -6.39
N GLY A 82 15.87 -3.48 -7.61
CA GLY A 82 15.60 -2.68 -8.79
C GLY A 82 14.12 -2.69 -9.20
N PRO A 83 13.72 -1.82 -10.16
CA PRO A 83 12.32 -1.74 -10.61
C PRO A 83 11.72 -3.07 -11.05
N LYS A 84 12.47 -3.92 -11.76
CA LYS A 84 12.01 -5.24 -12.18
C LYS A 84 11.64 -6.15 -11.00
N VAL A 85 12.43 -6.09 -9.93
CA VAL A 85 12.16 -6.87 -8.71
C VAL A 85 10.96 -6.29 -7.96
N GLY A 86 10.84 -4.96 -7.86
CA GLY A 86 9.67 -4.30 -7.28
C GLY A 86 8.37 -4.70 -7.99
N LEU A 87 8.34 -4.65 -9.33
CA LEU A 87 7.21 -5.11 -10.12
C LEU A 87 6.91 -6.60 -9.91
N ALA A 88 7.94 -7.46 -9.81
CA ALA A 88 7.76 -8.89 -9.59
C ALA A 88 7.14 -9.17 -8.22
N ILE A 89 7.53 -8.44 -7.17
CA ILE A 89 6.92 -8.55 -5.83
C ILE A 89 5.44 -8.16 -5.90
N LEU A 90 5.10 -6.99 -6.46
CA LEU A 90 3.73 -6.51 -6.57
C LEU A 90 2.86 -7.31 -7.57
N SER A 91 3.48 -8.15 -8.41
CA SER A 91 2.74 -9.09 -9.26
C SER A 91 2.19 -10.30 -8.49
N VAL A 92 2.76 -10.62 -7.32
CA VAL A 92 2.40 -11.81 -6.51
C VAL A 92 1.93 -11.47 -5.11
N MET A 93 2.13 -10.23 -4.66
CA MET A 93 1.74 -9.77 -3.32
C MET A 93 1.08 -8.39 -3.42
N GLU A 94 -0.08 -8.23 -2.81
CA GLU A 94 -0.70 -6.93 -2.62
C GLU A 94 0.06 -6.11 -1.55
N PRO A 95 0.00 -4.77 -1.60
CA PRO A 95 0.72 -3.89 -0.67
C PRO A 95 0.52 -4.22 0.81
N GLN A 96 -0.72 -4.55 1.21
CA GLN A 96 -1.07 -4.93 2.58
C GLN A 96 -0.33 -6.21 3.01
N ARG A 97 -0.23 -7.19 2.10
CA ARG A 97 0.50 -8.43 2.37
C ARG A 97 2.01 -8.20 2.45
N VAL A 98 2.54 -7.27 1.65
CA VAL A 98 3.95 -6.84 1.75
C VAL A 98 4.22 -6.24 3.14
N ALA A 99 3.37 -5.30 3.59
CA ALA A 99 3.49 -4.66 4.90
C ALA A 99 3.39 -5.69 6.04
N LEU A 100 2.44 -6.62 5.97
CA LEU A 100 2.29 -7.70 6.95
C LEU A 100 3.53 -8.61 7.02
N ALA A 101 4.05 -9.03 5.88
CA ALA A 101 5.25 -9.87 5.82
C ALA A 101 6.48 -9.17 6.41
N ILE A 102 6.64 -7.86 6.18
CA ILE A 102 7.71 -7.04 6.76
C ILE A 102 7.55 -6.95 8.28
N SER A 103 6.35 -6.62 8.76
CA SER A 103 6.05 -6.47 10.20
C SER A 103 6.27 -7.77 10.96
N ALA A 104 5.82 -8.90 10.38
CA ALA A 104 5.99 -10.24 10.94
C ALA A 104 7.42 -10.80 10.82
N GLY A 105 8.32 -10.15 10.07
CA GLY A 105 9.65 -10.67 9.79
C GLY A 105 9.66 -11.86 8.82
N ASP A 106 8.57 -12.08 8.07
CA ASP A 106 8.43 -13.22 7.15
C ASP A 106 9.12 -12.96 5.80
N HIS A 107 10.45 -13.14 5.79
CA HIS A 107 11.24 -13.06 4.57
C HIS A 107 10.94 -14.19 3.56
N LYS A 108 10.28 -15.29 4.00
CA LYS A 108 9.96 -16.40 3.09
C LYS A 108 8.84 -16.03 2.12
N ALA A 109 7.91 -15.16 2.52
CA ALA A 109 6.83 -14.69 1.66
C ALA A 109 7.35 -14.05 0.35
N PHE A 110 8.47 -13.33 0.41
CA PHE A 110 9.08 -12.65 -0.75
C PHE A 110 9.70 -13.58 -1.78
N LYS A 111 9.99 -14.85 -1.42
CA LYS A 111 10.59 -15.82 -2.35
C LYS A 111 9.67 -16.23 -3.49
N ALA A 112 8.37 -15.96 -3.40
CA ALA A 112 7.42 -16.18 -4.49
C ALA A 112 7.66 -15.23 -5.67
N ALA A 113 8.31 -14.09 -5.44
CA ALA A 113 8.61 -13.12 -6.48
C ALA A 113 9.89 -13.48 -7.24
N SER A 114 9.83 -13.41 -8.57
CA SER A 114 10.98 -13.66 -9.43
C SER A 114 12.10 -12.67 -9.15
N GLY A 115 13.34 -13.14 -9.04
CA GLY A 115 14.51 -12.31 -8.75
C GLY A 115 14.74 -12.04 -7.26
N VAL A 116 13.90 -12.56 -6.35
CA VAL A 116 14.08 -12.41 -4.90
C VAL A 116 14.71 -13.68 -4.30
N GLY A 117 16.02 -13.64 -4.09
CA GLY A 117 16.73 -14.68 -3.36
C GLY A 117 16.63 -14.52 -1.82
N PRO A 118 17.09 -15.54 -1.05
CA PRO A 118 17.02 -15.52 0.40
C PRO A 118 17.68 -14.29 1.06
N LYS A 119 18.86 -13.91 0.56
CA LYS A 119 19.60 -12.74 1.07
C LYS A 119 18.87 -11.43 0.82
N LEU A 120 18.28 -11.27 -0.38
CA LEU A 120 17.52 -10.07 -0.73
C LEU A 120 16.22 -9.99 0.08
N ALA A 121 15.50 -11.11 0.24
CA ALA A 121 14.30 -11.17 1.07
C ALA A 121 14.55 -10.75 2.52
N GLN A 122 15.66 -11.23 3.13
CA GLN A 122 16.07 -10.84 4.48
C GLN A 122 16.39 -9.34 4.56
N ARG A 123 17.09 -8.80 3.56
CA ARG A 123 17.40 -7.37 3.49
C ARG A 123 16.15 -6.52 3.37
N ILE A 124 15.20 -6.87 2.50
CA ILE A 124 13.92 -6.16 2.37
C ILE A 124 13.23 -6.05 3.73
N VAL A 125 13.08 -7.16 4.43
CA VAL A 125 12.43 -7.17 5.75
C VAL A 125 13.21 -6.32 6.76
N LEU A 126 14.54 -6.44 6.82
CA LEU A 126 15.35 -5.72 7.79
C LEU A 126 15.31 -4.20 7.55
N GLU A 127 15.52 -3.75 6.31
CA GLU A 127 15.59 -2.31 5.97
C GLU A 127 14.21 -1.63 6.04
N LEU A 128 13.13 -2.37 5.81
CA LEU A 128 11.79 -1.78 5.78
C LEU A 128 11.01 -1.92 7.10
N LYS A 129 11.45 -2.76 8.03
CA LYS A 129 10.75 -3.01 9.30
C LYS A 129 10.47 -1.72 10.07
N ASP A 130 11.46 -0.87 10.22
CA ASP A 130 11.33 0.41 10.95
C ASP A 130 10.47 1.43 10.21
N LYS A 131 10.47 1.38 8.88
CA LYS A 131 9.64 2.27 8.04
C LYS A 131 8.17 1.89 8.13
N VAL A 132 7.86 0.60 8.05
CA VAL A 132 6.49 0.08 8.19
C VAL A 132 5.95 0.30 9.60
N ALA A 133 6.77 0.10 10.65
CA ALA A 133 6.38 0.32 12.03
C ALA A 133 6.05 1.80 12.34
N LYS A 134 6.64 2.75 11.61
CA LYS A 134 6.38 4.19 11.75
C LYS A 134 5.16 4.69 10.97
N GLY A 135 4.40 3.79 10.35
CA GLY A 135 3.26 4.16 9.51
C GLY A 135 3.65 4.89 8.22
N PHE A 136 4.87 4.71 7.73
CA PHE A 136 5.47 5.47 6.62
C PHE A 136 5.01 5.03 5.23
N VAL A 137 3.90 4.34 5.15
CA VAL A 137 3.23 4.11 3.87
C VAL A 137 1.99 4.99 3.89
N ASP A 138 2.09 6.22 3.36
CA ASP A 138 0.92 7.04 3.08
C ASP A 138 -0.08 6.18 2.28
N GLY A 139 -1.24 5.88 2.90
CA GLY A 139 -2.28 5.05 2.30
C GLY A 139 -2.30 3.56 2.70
N ILE A 140 -1.28 3.01 3.38
CA ILE A 140 -1.35 1.66 3.97
C ILE A 140 -1.29 1.82 5.49
N SER A 141 -2.41 2.01 6.15
CA SER A 141 -2.47 1.90 7.59
C SER A 141 -2.37 0.41 7.97
N LEU A 142 -1.59 0.10 9.02
CA LEU A 142 -1.58 -1.25 9.62
C LEU A 142 -2.98 -1.69 10.07
N GLU A 143 -3.91 -0.76 10.14
CA GLU A 143 -5.33 -0.95 10.49
C GLU A 143 -6.11 -1.61 9.35
N ASP A 144 -5.79 -1.31 8.08
CA ASP A 144 -6.37 -1.99 6.91
C ASP A 144 -5.91 -3.46 6.83
N VAL A 145 -4.71 -3.78 7.38
CA VAL A 145 -4.16 -5.13 7.40
C VAL A 145 -4.83 -6.00 8.46
N ALA A 146 -5.21 -5.43 9.60
CA ALA A 146 -5.94 -6.14 10.66
C ALA A 146 -7.41 -6.42 10.24
N GLY A 147 -8.02 -5.52 9.46
CA GLY A 147 -9.39 -5.65 8.93
C GLY A 147 -9.54 -6.70 7.83
N ALA A 148 -8.50 -7.01 7.07
CA ALA A 148 -8.55 -8.01 5.99
C ALA A 148 -8.53 -9.47 6.51
N ALA A 149 -8.15 -9.69 7.76
CA ALA A 149 -8.11 -11.01 8.38
C ALA A 149 -9.39 -11.40 9.13
N SER A 150 -10.32 -10.47 9.36
CA SER A 150 -11.59 -10.72 10.05
C SER A 150 -12.69 -9.84 9.44
N GLY A 151 -13.50 -10.45 8.59
CA GLY A 151 -14.56 -9.78 7.82
C GLY A 151 -15.79 -9.40 8.65
N GLU A 152 -15.66 -8.51 9.65
CA GLU A 152 -16.80 -7.91 10.33
C GLU A 152 -16.70 -6.36 10.38
N PRO A 153 -17.78 -5.64 10.01
CA PRO A 153 -17.80 -4.16 9.97
C PRO A 153 -17.58 -3.49 11.34
N ALA A 154 -17.77 -4.19 12.44
CA ALA A 154 -17.59 -3.68 13.80
C ALA A 154 -16.12 -3.39 14.17
N THR A 155 -15.17 -4.15 13.60
CA THR A 155 -13.73 -3.97 13.84
C THR A 155 -13.16 -2.75 13.14
N GLN A 156 -13.73 -2.36 12.02
CA GLN A 156 -13.29 -1.22 11.22
C GLN A 156 -13.57 0.13 11.93
N SER A 157 -14.72 0.27 12.57
CA SER A 157 -15.09 1.47 13.33
C SER A 157 -14.19 1.69 14.55
N ALA A 158 -13.81 0.62 15.25
CA ALA A 158 -12.92 0.70 16.41
C ALA A 158 -11.49 1.11 16.01
N SER A 159 -10.96 0.58 14.91
CA SER A 159 -9.62 0.91 14.40
C SER A 159 -9.54 2.37 13.94
N GLN A 160 -10.53 2.86 13.22
CA GLN A 160 -10.61 4.26 12.80
C GLN A 160 -10.69 5.22 14.01
N ALA A 161 -11.42 4.83 15.07
CA ALA A 161 -11.51 5.62 16.29
C ALA A 161 -10.17 5.66 17.05
N ILE A 162 -9.38 4.56 17.08
CA ILE A 162 -8.02 4.55 17.65
C ILE A 162 -7.12 5.52 16.90
N ALA A 163 -7.10 5.46 15.57
CA ALA A 163 -6.29 6.34 14.74
C ALA A 163 -6.61 7.82 14.97
N ALA A 164 -7.89 8.16 15.06
CA ALA A 164 -8.34 9.52 15.36
C ALA A 164 -7.86 10.00 16.74
N LEU A 165 -7.91 9.14 17.77
CA LEU A 165 -7.41 9.48 19.11
C LEU A 165 -5.88 9.66 19.14
N VAL A 166 -5.15 8.85 18.38
CA VAL A 166 -3.69 8.99 18.24
C VAL A 166 -3.34 10.30 17.54
N SER A 167 -4.07 10.70 16.50
CA SER A 167 -3.88 12.00 15.83
C SER A 167 -4.17 13.21 16.75
N LEU A 168 -5.01 13.00 17.77
CA LEU A 168 -5.28 14.00 18.83
C LEU A 168 -4.23 14.00 19.94
N GLY A 169 -3.16 13.19 19.84
CA GLY A 169 -2.01 13.19 20.74
C GLY A 169 -2.08 12.16 21.88
N TYR A 170 -3.04 11.23 21.88
CA TYR A 170 -3.07 10.11 22.83
C TYR A 170 -2.14 8.99 22.36
N SER A 171 -1.56 8.22 23.30
CA SER A 171 -0.80 7.03 22.95
C SER A 171 -1.72 5.92 22.42
N GLN A 172 -1.21 5.05 21.56
CA GLN A 172 -1.96 3.93 20.98
C GLN A 172 -2.53 3.00 22.05
N SER A 173 -1.79 2.80 23.16
CA SER A 173 -2.24 1.98 24.30
C SER A 173 -3.38 2.64 25.09
N GLU A 174 -3.38 3.96 25.27
CA GLU A 174 -4.46 4.70 25.91
C GLU A 174 -5.72 4.72 25.06
N ALA A 175 -5.56 4.94 23.74
CA ALA A 175 -6.66 4.91 22.79
C ALA A 175 -7.32 3.52 22.72
N ALA A 176 -6.53 2.46 22.61
CA ALA A 176 -7.02 1.08 22.59
C ALA A 176 -7.76 0.70 23.89
N LEU A 177 -7.21 1.08 25.06
CA LEU A 177 -7.86 0.86 26.36
C LEU A 177 -9.17 1.63 26.55
N ALA A 178 -9.26 2.84 25.99
CA ALA A 178 -10.47 3.64 26.05
C ALA A 178 -11.59 3.03 25.19
N ILE A 179 -11.23 2.53 24.00
CA ILE A 179 -12.19 1.98 23.04
C ILE A 179 -12.61 0.54 23.40
N SER A 180 -11.74 -0.25 24.05
CA SER A 180 -12.05 -1.65 24.42
C SER A 180 -13.32 -1.82 25.28
N LYS A 181 -13.81 -0.74 25.90
CA LYS A 181 -14.99 -0.72 26.76
C LYS A 181 -16.24 -0.14 26.05
N ILE A 182 -16.13 0.21 24.78
CA ILE A 182 -17.19 0.84 23.99
C ILE A 182 -17.69 -0.17 22.96
N ASP A 183 -18.98 -0.15 22.69
CA ASP A 183 -19.58 -1.02 21.67
C ASP A 183 -19.02 -0.67 20.28
N ALA A 184 -18.33 -1.63 19.67
CA ALA A 184 -17.69 -1.49 18.37
C ALA A 184 -18.68 -1.39 17.18
N THR A 185 -19.97 -1.62 17.42
CA THR A 185 -21.02 -1.49 16.39
C THR A 185 -21.50 -0.06 16.20
N LEU A 186 -21.08 0.87 17.08
CA LEU A 186 -21.44 2.28 16.99
C LEU A 186 -20.69 2.99 15.85
N PRO A 187 -21.26 4.10 15.31
CA PRO A 187 -20.54 4.95 14.37
C PRO A 187 -19.22 5.48 14.97
N VAL A 188 -18.19 5.60 14.12
CA VAL A 188 -16.83 6.04 14.52
C VAL A 188 -16.86 7.33 15.35
N GLU A 189 -17.70 8.30 14.98
CA GLU A 189 -17.86 9.58 15.68
C GLU A 189 -18.36 9.42 17.12
N GLU A 190 -19.28 8.48 17.36
CA GLU A 190 -19.79 8.19 18.70
C GLU A 190 -18.76 7.46 19.56
N ILE A 191 -18.01 6.53 18.97
CA ILE A 191 -16.91 5.83 19.65
C ILE A 191 -15.85 6.84 20.11
N ILE A 192 -15.43 7.77 19.24
CA ILE A 192 -14.46 8.82 19.60
C ILE A 192 -14.99 9.70 20.74
N LYS A 193 -16.24 10.12 20.65
CA LYS A 193 -16.87 10.97 21.66
C LYS A 193 -16.94 10.31 23.04
N LEU A 194 -17.32 9.04 23.08
CA LEU A 194 -17.39 8.25 24.31
C LEU A 194 -15.99 7.99 24.90
N ALA A 195 -15.00 7.68 24.04
CA ALA A 195 -13.62 7.49 24.47
C ALA A 195 -13.05 8.75 25.09
N LEU A 196 -13.21 9.91 24.45
CA LEU A 196 -12.74 11.21 24.98
C LEU A 196 -13.39 11.56 26.32
N ARG A 197 -14.69 11.31 26.47
CA ARG A 197 -15.39 11.50 27.76
C ARG A 197 -14.84 10.59 28.85
N GLY A 198 -14.56 9.33 28.53
CA GLY A 198 -14.00 8.37 29.48
C GLY A 198 -12.56 8.70 29.91
N MET A 199 -11.79 9.34 29.03
CA MET A 199 -10.42 9.78 29.34
C MET A 199 -10.36 11.13 30.07
N ALA A 200 -11.29 12.07 29.78
CA ALA A 200 -11.37 13.37 30.44
C ALA A 200 -11.74 13.28 31.93
N GLY A 201 -12.44 12.24 32.35
CA GLY A 201 -12.80 11.99 33.74
C GLY A 201 -11.71 11.35 34.63
N ARG A 202 -10.50 11.15 34.07
CA ARG A 202 -9.36 10.53 34.76
C ARG A 202 -8.17 11.46 35.03
N ARG A 203 -8.33 12.76 34.83
CA ARG A 203 -7.37 13.79 35.26
C ARG A 203 -7.74 14.44 36.57
#